data_c168d2984d7fe29b2c12c4c1937ebe7f
#
_entry.id   c168d2984d7fe29b2c12c4c1937ebe7f
#
_cell.length_a   1.000
_cell.length_b   1.000
_cell.length_c   1.000
_cell.angle_alpha   90.00
_cell.angle_beta   90.00
_cell.angle_gamma   90.00
#
_symmetry.space_group_name_H-M   'P 1'
#
loop_
_entity.id
_entity.type
_entity.pdbx_description
1 polymer ?
#
loop_
_entity_poly.entity_id
_entity_poly.type
_entity_poly.pdbx_seq_one_letter_code
_entity_poly.pdbx_strand_id
1 'polypeptide(L)'
;IPLKKIIEMQIKKTGKLFSFCCMAPAIMNKKIKYLRDFDQIGSDIGLLFQIADDLIDFTGDTKKVGKKTKKDLKKGKATLISLLGHKNTIKYNNKLKLKIFKKLNKFGKKSQDLKNTINYIANRIKWKKNINI
;
A
#
# COMPACT_ATOMS: atom_id res chain seq x y z
N ILE A 1 -7.01 7.47 17.18
CA ILE A 1 -5.71 6.76 17.05
C ILE A 1 -4.82 7.58 16.16
N PRO A 2 -3.57 7.93 16.58
CA PRO A 2 -2.66 8.72 15.76
C PRO A 2 -2.27 8.01 14.45
N LEU A 3 -2.06 8.78 13.37
CA LEU A 3 -1.62 8.27 12.06
C LEU A 3 -0.43 7.30 12.17
N LYS A 4 0.56 7.63 12.98
CA LYS A 4 1.75 6.79 13.20
C LYS A 4 1.39 5.39 13.68
N LYS A 5 0.46 5.25 14.63
CA LYS A 5 0.00 3.95 15.14
C LYS A 5 -0.75 3.13 14.09
N ILE A 6 -1.56 3.79 13.24
CA ILE A 6 -2.23 3.10 12.14
C ILE A 6 -1.20 2.55 11.15
N ILE A 7 -0.21 3.34 10.76
CA ILE A 7 0.87 2.92 9.86
C ILE A 7 1.68 1.76 10.48
N GLU A 8 2.07 1.87 11.75
CA GLU A 8 2.80 0.80 12.46
C GLU A 8 1.99 -0.52 12.49
N MET A 9 0.69 -0.44 12.74
CA MET A 9 -0.20 -1.59 12.73
C MET A 9 -0.27 -2.24 11.34
N GLN A 10 -0.41 -1.46 10.28
CA GLN A 10 -0.45 -1.94 8.90
C GLN A 10 0.88 -2.60 8.49
N ILE A 11 2.01 -2.01 8.89
CA ILE A 11 3.34 -2.59 8.65
C ILE A 11 3.49 -3.92 9.39
N LYS A 12 3.07 -4.00 10.65
CA LYS A 12 3.11 -5.25 11.41
C LYS A 12 2.21 -6.33 10.83
N LYS A 13 1.02 -5.97 10.38
CA LYS A 13 0.03 -6.91 9.84
C LYS A 13 0.42 -7.46 8.46
N THR A 14 0.90 -6.62 7.57
CA THR A 14 1.12 -6.94 6.15
C THR A 14 2.54 -6.62 5.70
N GLY A 15 3.09 -5.48 6.10
CA GLY A 15 4.39 -4.99 5.65
C GLY A 15 5.56 -5.94 5.95
N LYS A 16 5.51 -6.67 7.07
CA LYS A 16 6.58 -7.61 7.44
C LYS A 16 6.71 -8.80 6.49
N LEU A 17 5.61 -9.30 5.94
CA LEU A 17 5.65 -10.36 4.93
C LEU A 17 6.29 -9.85 3.62
N PHE A 18 5.89 -8.67 3.17
CA PHE A 18 6.49 -8.03 1.98
C PHE A 18 7.97 -7.71 2.19
N SER A 19 8.34 -7.23 3.40
CA SER A 19 9.73 -7.02 3.78
C SER A 19 10.54 -8.30 3.66
N PHE A 20 10.06 -9.41 4.22
CA PHE A 20 10.70 -10.72 4.11
C PHE A 20 10.88 -11.14 2.64
N CYS A 21 9.84 -11.04 1.82
CA CYS A 21 9.91 -11.37 0.40
C CYS A 21 10.95 -10.55 -0.37
N CYS A 22 11.12 -9.27 -0.02
CA CYS A 22 12.13 -8.41 -0.63
C CYS A 22 13.55 -8.73 -0.13
N MET A 23 13.71 -9.08 1.15
CA MET A 23 15.02 -9.36 1.76
C MET A 23 15.55 -10.75 1.41
N ALA A 24 14.69 -11.75 1.32
CA ALA A 24 15.10 -13.15 1.14
C ALA A 24 16.04 -13.36 -0.07
N PRO A 25 15.75 -12.84 -1.28
CA PRO A 25 16.67 -12.97 -2.41
C PRO A 25 18.03 -12.31 -2.16
N ALA A 26 18.08 -11.20 -1.43
CA ALA A 26 19.33 -10.52 -1.10
C ALA A 26 20.18 -11.35 -0.12
N ILE A 27 19.54 -12.00 0.86
CA ILE A 27 20.19 -12.91 1.79
C ILE A 27 20.76 -14.12 1.04
N MET A 28 19.95 -14.76 0.19
CA MET A 28 20.35 -15.93 -0.60
C MET A 28 21.53 -15.64 -1.52
N ASN A 29 21.60 -14.43 -2.07
CA ASN A 29 22.69 -13.99 -2.96
C ASN A 29 23.83 -13.26 -2.23
N LYS A 30 23.86 -13.31 -0.89
CA LYS A 30 24.89 -12.66 -0.06
C LYS A 30 25.03 -11.14 -0.30
N LYS A 31 23.95 -10.48 -0.72
CA LYS A 31 23.91 -9.03 -0.97
C LYS A 31 23.53 -8.24 0.28
N ILE A 32 24.22 -8.51 1.39
CA ILE A 32 23.91 -8.01 2.75
C ILE A 32 23.83 -6.49 2.83
N LYS A 33 24.65 -5.77 2.06
CA LYS A 33 24.66 -4.30 2.00
C LYS A 33 23.32 -3.68 1.59
N TYR A 34 22.44 -4.43 0.93
CA TYR A 34 21.12 -3.95 0.48
C TYR A 34 19.97 -4.36 1.40
N LEU A 35 20.20 -5.14 2.46
CA LEU A 35 19.12 -5.67 3.31
C LEU A 35 18.26 -4.57 3.92
N ARG A 36 18.87 -3.51 4.42
CA ARG A 36 18.12 -2.38 5.00
C ARG A 36 17.22 -1.69 3.97
N ASP A 37 17.70 -1.54 2.74
CA ASP A 37 16.93 -0.95 1.66
C ASP A 37 15.76 -1.84 1.26
N PHE A 38 15.99 -3.15 1.13
CA PHE A 38 14.95 -4.10 0.77
C PHE A 38 13.92 -4.31 1.89
N ASP A 39 14.33 -4.27 3.16
CA ASP A 39 13.39 -4.25 4.29
C ASP A 39 12.45 -3.05 4.19
N GLN A 40 12.98 -1.86 3.97
CA GLN A 40 12.20 -0.64 3.87
C GLN A 40 11.31 -0.63 2.61
N ILE A 41 11.84 -1.05 1.46
CA ILE A 41 11.09 -1.16 0.21
C ILE A 41 9.93 -2.13 0.39
N GLY A 42 10.17 -3.32 0.93
CA GLY A 42 9.15 -4.32 1.17
C GLY A 42 8.07 -3.84 2.14
N SER A 43 8.47 -3.25 3.26
CA SER A 43 7.53 -2.67 4.23
C SER A 43 6.66 -1.57 3.61
N ASP A 44 7.24 -0.69 2.80
CA ASP A 44 6.51 0.38 2.10
C ASP A 44 5.56 -0.20 1.02
N ILE A 45 5.95 -1.28 0.31
CA ILE A 45 5.06 -1.99 -0.65
C ILE A 45 3.88 -2.62 0.08
N GLY A 46 4.10 -3.27 1.21
CA GLY A 46 3.03 -3.86 2.02
C GLY A 46 2.05 -2.82 2.55
N LEU A 47 2.55 -1.65 2.98
CA LEU A 47 1.70 -0.51 3.35
C LEU A 47 0.90 0.00 2.16
N LEU A 48 1.52 0.16 0.99
CA LEU A 48 0.86 0.56 -0.25
C LEU A 48 -0.27 -0.41 -0.62
N PHE A 49 0.00 -1.72 -0.53
CA PHE A 49 -0.97 -2.78 -0.78
C PHE A 49 -2.19 -2.66 0.14
N GLN A 50 -1.97 -2.49 1.44
CA GLN A 50 -3.05 -2.37 2.42
C GLN A 50 -3.88 -1.09 2.20
N ILE A 51 -3.25 0.03 1.88
CA ILE A 51 -3.95 1.28 1.57
C ILE A 51 -4.81 1.12 0.32
N ALA A 52 -4.29 0.45 -0.72
CA ALA A 52 -5.05 0.18 -1.93
C ALA A 52 -6.26 -0.71 -1.66
N ASP A 53 -6.13 -1.74 -0.82
CA ASP A 53 -7.24 -2.59 -0.39
C ASP A 53 -8.32 -1.78 0.36
N ASP A 54 -7.93 -0.98 1.34
CA ASP A 54 -8.86 -0.15 2.11
C ASP A 54 -9.61 0.84 1.19
N LEU A 55 -8.93 1.42 0.18
CA LEU A 55 -9.55 2.30 -0.80
C LEU A 55 -10.53 1.57 -1.72
N ILE A 56 -10.23 0.33 -2.12
CA ILE A 56 -11.13 -0.51 -2.93
C ILE A 56 -12.38 -0.86 -2.14
N ASP A 57 -12.23 -1.28 -0.89
CA ASP A 57 -13.33 -1.64 0.00
C ASP A 57 -14.26 -0.43 0.24
N PHE A 58 -13.69 0.73 0.53
CA PHE A 58 -14.44 1.97 0.69
C PHE A 58 -15.26 2.32 -0.57
N THR A 59 -14.69 2.17 -1.77
CA THR A 59 -15.37 2.47 -3.03
C THR A 59 -16.47 1.44 -3.33
N GLY A 60 -16.27 0.17 -2.96
CA GLY A 60 -17.24 -0.91 -3.09
C GLY A 60 -18.47 -0.70 -2.19
N ASP A 61 -18.25 -0.30 -0.94
CA ASP A 61 -19.31 -0.08 0.03
C ASP A 61 -20.19 1.12 -0.31
N THR A 62 -19.61 2.19 -0.84
CA THR A 62 -20.38 3.38 -1.28
C THR A 62 -21.31 3.09 -2.45
N LYS A 63 -21.02 2.09 -3.30
CA LYS A 63 -21.90 1.65 -4.40
C LYS A 63 -23.02 0.73 -3.94
N LYS A 64 -22.79 -0.11 -2.91
CA LYS A 64 -23.77 -1.06 -2.37
C LYS A 64 -24.78 -0.42 -1.42
N VAL A 65 -24.46 0.73 -0.83
CA VAL A 65 -25.21 1.34 0.27
C VAL A 65 -25.55 2.79 -0.02
N GLY A 66 -26.38 3.01 -1.01
CA GLY A 66 -26.91 4.33 -1.29
C GLY A 66 -27.86 4.85 -0.20
N LYS A 67 -27.46 4.99 1.03
CA LYS A 67 -28.00 5.82 2.14
C LYS A 67 -27.61 5.40 3.57
N LYS A 68 -26.96 4.24 3.82
CA LYS A 68 -26.67 3.76 5.19
C LYS A 68 -25.22 3.96 5.67
N THR A 69 -24.32 4.50 4.85
CA THR A 69 -22.88 4.52 5.10
C THR A 69 -22.38 5.46 6.19
N LYS A 70 -23.14 6.45 6.63
CA LYS A 70 -22.69 7.34 7.72
C LYS A 70 -22.73 6.69 9.12
N LYS A 71 -23.45 5.60 9.31
CA LYS A 71 -23.55 4.89 10.60
C LYS A 71 -22.55 3.74 10.73
N ASP A 72 -22.18 3.07 9.64
CA ASP A 72 -21.26 1.91 9.67
C ASP A 72 -19.76 2.30 9.61
N LEU A 73 -19.42 3.50 9.11
CA LEU A 73 -18.08 4.10 9.24
C LEU A 73 -17.67 4.32 10.72
N LYS A 74 -18.62 4.28 11.66
CA LYS A 74 -18.34 4.38 13.10
C LYS A 74 -18.00 3.06 13.79
N LYS A 75 -18.13 1.91 13.12
CA LYS A 75 -17.79 0.61 13.69
C LYS A 75 -16.35 0.16 13.36
N GLY A 76 -15.37 0.83 13.96
CA GLY A 76 -14.28 0.10 14.59
C GLY A 76 -13.04 -0.21 13.78
N LYS A 77 -12.89 0.04 12.46
CA LYS A 77 -11.59 -0.13 11.79
C LYS A 77 -10.86 1.20 11.68
N ALA A 78 -9.80 1.37 12.47
CA ALA A 78 -8.89 2.49 12.32
C ALA A 78 -8.08 2.32 11.02
N THR A 79 -8.55 2.93 9.92
CA THR A 79 -7.89 2.93 8.62
C THR A 79 -7.33 4.32 8.30
N LEU A 80 -6.42 4.41 7.32
CA LEU A 80 -5.96 5.71 6.84
C LEU A 80 -7.13 6.55 6.29
N ILE A 81 -8.14 5.93 5.68
CA ILE A 81 -9.31 6.62 5.16
C ILE A 81 -10.12 7.26 6.29
N SER A 82 -10.30 6.56 7.41
CA SER A 82 -11.04 7.09 8.56
C SER A 82 -10.36 8.32 9.18
N LEU A 83 -9.04 8.41 9.09
CA LEU A 83 -8.25 9.51 9.65
C LEU A 83 -8.02 10.66 8.67
N LEU A 84 -7.66 10.35 7.42
CA LEU A 84 -7.25 11.36 6.42
C LEU A 84 -8.38 11.74 5.46
N GLY A 85 -9.42 10.91 5.36
CA GLY A 85 -10.43 10.97 4.32
C GLY A 85 -9.95 10.40 2.98
N HIS A 86 -10.89 10.06 2.11
CA HIS A 86 -10.65 9.35 0.84
C HIS A 86 -9.62 10.07 -0.06
N LYS A 87 -9.82 11.37 -0.31
CA LYS A 87 -8.97 12.17 -1.21
C LYS A 87 -7.51 12.24 -0.73
N ASN A 88 -7.29 12.47 0.57
CA ASN A 88 -5.95 12.56 1.12
C ASN A 88 -5.28 11.19 1.22
N THR A 89 -6.04 10.12 1.42
CA THR A 89 -5.50 8.74 1.38
C THR A 89 -5.00 8.38 -0.02
N ILE A 90 -5.70 8.78 -1.09
CA ILE A 90 -5.21 8.61 -2.46
C ILE A 90 -3.91 9.40 -2.68
N LYS A 91 -3.84 10.64 -2.22
CA LYS A 91 -2.61 11.44 -2.31
C LYS A 91 -1.45 10.79 -1.55
N TYR A 92 -1.72 10.25 -0.36
CA TYR A 92 -0.73 9.55 0.44
C TYR A 92 -0.21 8.30 -0.28
N ASN A 93 -1.12 7.49 -0.85
CA ASN A 93 -0.78 6.30 -1.64
C ASN A 93 0.15 6.63 -2.82
N ASN A 94 -0.15 7.70 -3.57
CA ASN A 94 0.69 8.15 -4.68
C ASN A 94 2.07 8.63 -4.22
N LYS A 95 2.17 9.38 -3.12
CA LYS A 95 3.44 9.81 -2.54
C LYS A 95 4.28 8.62 -2.09
N LEU A 96 3.65 7.62 -1.47
CA LEU A 96 4.33 6.40 -1.03
C LEU A 96 4.89 5.62 -2.22
N LYS A 97 4.11 5.48 -3.32
CA LYS A 97 4.59 4.88 -4.57
C LYS A 97 5.83 5.59 -5.11
N LEU A 98 5.81 6.91 -5.19
CA LEU A 98 6.95 7.69 -5.67
C LEU A 98 8.19 7.55 -4.78
N LYS A 99 8.01 7.48 -3.47
CA LYS A 99 9.07 7.21 -2.50
C LYS A 99 9.74 5.85 -2.76
N ILE A 100 8.94 4.82 -3.01
CA ILE A 100 9.45 3.47 -3.34
C ILE A 100 10.23 3.51 -4.66
N PHE A 101 9.69 4.16 -5.70
CA PHE A 101 10.34 4.29 -7.01
C PHE A 101 11.69 4.99 -6.90
N LYS A 102 11.78 6.07 -6.12
CA LYS A 102 13.04 6.78 -5.88
C LYS A 102 14.11 5.84 -5.32
N LYS A 103 13.76 4.96 -4.39
CA LYS A 103 14.68 3.95 -3.83
C LYS A 103 15.07 2.90 -4.86
N LEU A 104 14.14 2.50 -5.74
CA LEU A 104 14.39 1.48 -6.77
C LEU A 104 15.23 2.00 -7.94
N ASN A 105 15.28 3.31 -8.18
CA ASN A 105 16.01 3.91 -9.30
C ASN A 105 17.50 3.55 -9.32
N LYS A 106 18.12 3.36 -8.16
CA LYS A 106 19.52 2.94 -8.07
C LYS A 106 19.81 1.56 -8.66
N PHE A 107 18.79 0.72 -8.85
CA PHE A 107 18.90 -0.60 -9.45
C PHE A 107 18.63 -0.59 -10.97
N GLY A 108 18.30 0.58 -11.55
CA GLY A 108 18.11 0.76 -12.98
C GLY A 108 17.06 -0.16 -13.59
N LYS A 109 17.31 -0.66 -14.80
CA LYS A 109 16.38 -1.53 -15.55
C LYS A 109 16.02 -2.82 -14.82
N LYS A 110 16.90 -3.34 -13.97
CA LYS A 110 16.64 -4.57 -13.17
C LYS A 110 15.48 -4.43 -12.20
N SER A 111 15.07 -3.20 -11.85
CA SER A 111 13.93 -2.94 -10.98
C SER A 111 12.60 -2.75 -11.73
N GLN A 112 12.59 -2.85 -13.07
CA GLN A 112 11.41 -2.51 -13.86
C GLN A 112 10.21 -3.40 -13.57
N ASP A 113 10.40 -4.71 -13.45
CA ASP A 113 9.31 -5.65 -13.16
C ASP A 113 8.68 -5.37 -11.80
N LEU A 114 9.51 -5.08 -10.79
CA LEU A 114 9.02 -4.69 -9.47
C LEU A 114 8.26 -3.34 -9.52
N LYS A 115 8.74 -2.37 -10.28
CA LYS A 115 8.01 -1.11 -10.51
C LYS A 115 6.68 -1.32 -11.19
N ASN A 116 6.60 -2.22 -12.18
CA ASN A 116 5.35 -2.59 -12.86
C ASN A 116 4.36 -3.22 -11.87
N THR A 117 4.83 -4.11 -11.00
CA THR A 117 4.00 -4.72 -9.94
C THR A 117 3.48 -3.67 -8.96
N ILE A 118 4.33 -2.74 -8.52
CA ILE A 118 3.94 -1.65 -7.63
C ILE A 118 2.90 -0.73 -8.30
N ASN A 119 3.07 -0.41 -9.57
CA ASN A 119 2.08 0.36 -10.34
C ASN A 119 0.74 -0.37 -10.42
N TYR A 120 0.75 -1.68 -10.67
CA TYR A 120 -0.45 -2.49 -10.67
C TYR A 120 -1.18 -2.43 -9.33
N ILE A 121 -0.46 -2.64 -8.22
CA ILE A 121 -1.02 -2.57 -6.86
C ILE A 121 -1.65 -1.19 -6.60
N ALA A 122 -0.92 -0.11 -6.87
CA ALA A 122 -1.38 1.25 -6.61
C ALA A 122 -2.58 1.66 -7.49
N ASN A 123 -2.69 1.11 -8.69
CA ASN A 123 -3.73 1.45 -9.67
C ASN A 123 -4.96 0.53 -9.61
N ARG A 124 -4.99 -0.50 -8.77
CA ARG A 124 -6.15 -1.41 -8.62
C ARG A 124 -7.47 -0.68 -8.35
N ILE A 125 -7.41 0.48 -7.72
CA ILE A 125 -8.58 1.35 -7.45
C ILE A 125 -9.26 1.78 -8.76
N LYS A 126 -8.49 2.07 -9.81
CA LYS A 126 -9.00 2.49 -11.12
C LYS A 126 -9.63 1.32 -11.88
N TRP A 127 -9.08 0.11 -11.75
CA TRP A 127 -9.58 -1.08 -12.43
C TRP A 127 -10.98 -1.46 -11.99
N LYS A 128 -11.31 -1.36 -10.70
CA LYS A 128 -12.65 -1.65 -10.20
C LYS A 128 -13.72 -0.67 -10.71
N LYS A 129 -13.33 0.53 -11.13
CA LYS A 129 -14.24 1.48 -11.78
C LYS A 129 -14.58 1.10 -13.22
N ASN A 130 -13.68 0.37 -13.93
CA ASN A 130 -13.84 0.01 -15.33
C ASN A 130 -14.53 -1.33 -15.55
N ILE A 131 -14.63 -2.19 -14.53
CA ILE A 131 -15.29 -3.52 -14.61
C ILE A 131 -16.80 -3.44 -14.36
N ASN A 132 -17.33 -2.30 -13.97
CA ASN A 132 -18.77 -2.10 -13.77
C ASN A 132 -19.44 -1.36 -14.95
N ILE A 133 -19.14 -1.80 -16.17
CA ILE A 133 -19.94 -1.53 -17.35
C ILE A 133 -20.96 -2.65 -17.51
#